data_0e2a4439f94b760cf285ff1e08fd3f76
#
_entry.id   0e2a4439f94b760cf285ff1e08fd3f76
#
_cell.length_a   1.000
_cell.length_b   1.000
_cell.length_c   1.000
_cell.angle_alpha   90.00
_cell.angle_beta   90.00
_cell.angle_gamma   90.00
#
_symmetry.space_group_name_H-M   'P 1'
#
loop_
_entity.id
_entity.type
_entity.pdbx_description
1 polymer ?
#
loop_
_entity_poly.entity_id
_entity_poly.type
_entity_poly.pdbx_seq_one_letter_code
_entity_poly.pdbx_strand_id
1 'polypeptide(L)'
;NSQFPIPVSDLAPNTPAFENTPQITPTGFREYDARWLFPTEINLSGIQALGFGLGNVLHELSDNPSLVVGHDYRSYSQSIKLALITGLMTAGAKVYDIGLALSPTAYFAQYELDVPGVAMVTASHNENGWTGVKMGANRPLTFGPDEMTMLRDIVLNGTGVLRESGSYEFVPNMAERYMADLTKRPAFKRKIKAVLACGNGTAGVFAPKTLSALDIETVDLHCDPDFTFPNHNPN
;
A
#
# COMPACT_ATOMS: atom_id res chain seq x y z
N ASN A 1 -32.92 2.04 1.20
CA ASN A 1 -32.28 2.08 2.52
C ASN A 1 -30.77 1.98 2.31
N SER A 2 -30.11 3.12 2.08
CA SER A 2 -28.66 3.21 2.08
C SER A 2 -28.19 3.02 3.53
N GLN A 3 -27.72 1.83 3.87
CA GLN A 3 -26.97 1.64 5.10
C GLN A 3 -25.57 2.24 4.89
N PHE A 4 -25.44 3.54 5.14
CA PHE A 4 -24.11 4.10 5.32
C PHE A 4 -23.49 3.50 6.58
N PRO A 5 -22.16 3.27 6.58
CA PRO A 5 -21.48 2.85 7.79
C PRO A 5 -21.81 3.80 8.94
N ILE A 6 -22.06 3.22 10.12
CA ILE A 6 -22.25 4.01 11.35
C ILE A 6 -21.01 4.90 11.51
N PRO A 7 -21.18 6.19 11.87
CA PRO A 7 -20.05 7.05 12.15
C PRO A 7 -19.06 6.39 13.13
N VAL A 8 -17.80 6.41 12.81
CA VAL A 8 -16.72 5.76 13.60
C VAL A 8 -16.71 6.19 15.07
N SER A 9 -17.16 7.42 15.34
CA SER A 9 -17.25 7.97 16.69
C SER A 9 -18.20 7.24 17.63
N ASP A 10 -19.13 6.45 17.12
CA ASP A 10 -20.18 5.81 17.92
C ASP A 10 -19.84 4.39 18.37
N LEU A 11 -18.76 3.80 17.84
CA LEU A 11 -18.33 2.45 18.17
C LEU A 11 -16.94 2.46 18.80
N ALA A 12 -16.79 1.76 19.91
CA ALA A 12 -15.50 1.60 20.57
C ALA A 12 -14.61 0.60 19.82
N PRO A 13 -13.35 0.94 19.50
CA PRO A 13 -12.38 0.01 18.94
C PRO A 13 -12.23 -1.26 19.78
N ASN A 14 -11.87 -2.38 19.15
CA ASN A 14 -11.74 -3.70 19.76
C ASN A 14 -13.05 -4.25 20.36
N THR A 15 -14.18 -3.84 19.82
CA THR A 15 -15.48 -4.47 20.14
C THR A 15 -15.99 -5.23 18.91
N PRO A 16 -16.81 -6.33 19.12
CA PRO A 16 -17.39 -7.05 17.99
C PRO A 16 -18.23 -6.14 17.05
N ALA A 17 -18.90 -5.15 17.60
CA ALA A 17 -19.67 -4.20 16.80
C ALA A 17 -18.77 -3.37 15.88
N PHE A 18 -17.63 -2.88 16.40
CA PHE A 18 -16.65 -2.12 15.63
C PHE A 18 -15.97 -2.99 14.56
N GLU A 19 -15.50 -4.20 14.93
CA GLU A 19 -14.72 -5.03 14.02
C GLU A 19 -15.56 -5.65 12.89
N ASN A 20 -16.85 -5.89 13.12
CA ASN A 20 -17.73 -6.51 12.13
C ASN A 20 -18.51 -5.49 11.28
N THR A 21 -18.42 -4.20 11.57
CA THR A 21 -19.08 -3.15 10.81
C THR A 21 -18.04 -2.33 10.04
N PRO A 22 -18.10 -2.25 8.69
CA PRO A 22 -17.14 -1.45 7.93
C PRO A 22 -17.15 0.01 8.39
N GLN A 23 -16.01 0.49 8.88
CA GLN A 23 -15.77 1.87 9.26
C GLN A 23 -14.81 2.49 8.25
N ILE A 24 -15.25 3.50 7.54
CA ILE A 24 -14.43 4.22 6.57
C ILE A 24 -14.91 5.67 6.47
N THR A 25 -14.07 6.59 6.91
CA THR A 25 -14.39 8.02 6.89
C THR A 25 -14.21 8.58 5.47
N PRO A 26 -15.22 9.27 4.90
CA PRO A 26 -15.14 9.80 3.54
C PRO A 26 -13.97 10.75 3.30
N THR A 27 -13.52 11.47 4.32
CA THR A 27 -12.40 12.44 4.26
C THR A 27 -11.05 11.80 3.99
N GLY A 28 -10.93 10.49 4.14
CA GLY A 28 -9.70 9.76 3.82
C GLY A 28 -9.47 9.52 2.34
N PHE A 29 -10.49 9.64 1.50
CA PHE A 29 -10.34 9.64 0.04
C PHE A 29 -9.81 10.99 -0.41
N ARG A 30 -8.52 11.05 -0.75
CA ARG A 30 -7.83 12.26 -1.19
C ARG A 30 -7.77 12.33 -2.72
N GLU A 31 -7.11 13.35 -3.24
CA GLU A 31 -7.04 13.60 -4.68
C GLU A 31 -6.26 12.52 -5.46
N TYR A 32 -5.20 11.94 -4.84
CA TYR A 32 -4.30 11.00 -5.51
C TYR A 32 -4.02 9.72 -4.71
N ASP A 33 -4.45 9.66 -3.46
CA ASP A 33 -4.29 8.51 -2.58
C ASP A 33 -5.41 8.46 -1.53
N ALA A 34 -5.36 7.45 -0.68
CA ALA A 34 -6.29 7.35 0.44
C ALA A 34 -5.52 7.27 1.74
N ARG A 35 -5.96 7.99 2.78
CA ARG A 35 -5.31 8.00 4.10
C ARG A 35 -6.28 8.19 5.25
N TRP A 36 -6.07 7.43 6.33
CA TRP A 36 -6.88 7.44 7.53
C TRP A 36 -6.04 7.22 8.79
N LEU A 37 -6.54 7.67 9.92
CA LEU A 37 -6.10 7.19 11.23
C LEU A 37 -6.65 5.77 11.46
N PHE A 38 -5.76 4.83 11.73
CA PHE A 38 -6.10 3.44 12.01
C PHE A 38 -5.99 3.18 13.52
N PRO A 39 -6.99 2.53 14.17
CA PRO A 39 -8.21 1.99 13.57
C PRO A 39 -9.42 2.94 13.62
N THR A 40 -9.28 4.20 14.02
CA THR A 40 -10.40 5.08 14.39
C THR A 40 -11.19 5.65 13.20
N GLU A 41 -10.55 5.95 12.08
CA GLU A 41 -11.19 6.47 10.87
C GLU A 41 -11.45 5.38 9.82
N ILE A 42 -10.73 4.27 9.92
CA ILE A 42 -10.91 3.06 9.13
C ILE A 42 -10.53 1.84 9.95
N ASN A 43 -11.34 0.79 9.91
CA ASN A 43 -11.02 -0.51 10.50
C ASN A 43 -10.73 -1.57 9.42
N LEU A 44 -10.40 -2.81 9.81
CA LEU A 44 -10.09 -3.86 8.83
C LEU A 44 -11.27 -4.19 7.92
N SER A 45 -12.51 -4.15 8.42
CA SER A 45 -13.71 -4.32 7.59
C SER A 45 -13.88 -3.17 6.59
N GLY A 46 -13.55 -1.94 6.97
CA GLY A 46 -13.49 -0.78 6.07
C GLY A 46 -12.41 -0.90 5.00
N ILE A 47 -11.24 -1.44 5.36
CA ILE A 47 -10.17 -1.75 4.40
C ILE A 47 -10.61 -2.84 3.42
N GLN A 48 -11.34 -3.85 3.88
CA GLN A 48 -11.91 -4.87 3.00
C GLN A 48 -12.92 -4.24 2.01
N ALA A 49 -13.78 -3.35 2.49
CA ALA A 49 -14.70 -2.61 1.63
C ALA A 49 -13.96 -1.72 0.61
N LEU A 50 -12.86 -1.08 1.02
CA LEU A 50 -11.96 -0.33 0.11
C LEU A 50 -11.38 -1.25 -0.97
N GLY A 51 -10.88 -2.42 -0.60
CA GLY A 51 -10.35 -3.42 -1.53
C GLY A 51 -11.41 -3.91 -2.52
N PHE A 52 -12.64 -4.15 -2.04
CA PHE A 52 -13.76 -4.51 -2.91
C PHE A 52 -14.10 -3.40 -3.91
N GLY A 53 -14.15 -2.15 -3.46
CA GLY A 53 -14.33 -0.99 -4.35
C GLY A 53 -13.20 -0.86 -5.36
N LEU A 54 -11.94 -0.97 -4.93
CA LEU A 54 -10.78 -0.89 -5.81
C LEU A 54 -10.80 -1.99 -6.88
N GLY A 55 -11.13 -3.23 -6.52
CA GLY A 55 -11.28 -4.32 -7.48
C GLY A 55 -12.35 -4.02 -8.54
N ASN A 56 -13.45 -3.38 -8.15
CA ASN A 56 -14.49 -2.94 -9.09
C ASN A 56 -13.98 -1.82 -10.02
N VAL A 57 -13.24 -0.85 -9.50
CA VAL A 57 -12.59 0.20 -10.33
C VAL A 57 -11.63 -0.42 -11.33
N LEU A 58 -10.86 -1.45 -10.95
CA LEU A 58 -9.97 -2.15 -11.87
C LEU A 58 -10.72 -2.79 -13.05
N HIS A 59 -11.90 -3.36 -12.81
CA HIS A 59 -12.74 -3.92 -13.88
C HIS A 59 -13.30 -2.86 -14.83
N GLU A 60 -13.50 -1.63 -14.37
CA GLU A 60 -13.93 -0.51 -15.23
C GLU A 60 -12.78 0.07 -16.07
N LEU A 61 -11.55 0.00 -15.55
CA LEU A 61 -10.39 0.67 -16.16
C LEU A 61 -9.47 -0.29 -16.95
N SER A 62 -9.65 -1.62 -16.83
CA SER A 62 -8.74 -2.59 -17.44
C SER A 62 -9.45 -3.88 -17.81
N ASP A 63 -9.16 -4.39 -19.00
CA ASP A 63 -9.58 -5.72 -19.44
C ASP A 63 -8.86 -6.85 -18.68
N ASN A 64 -7.76 -6.53 -17.98
CA ASN A 64 -7.02 -7.44 -17.11
C ASN A 64 -7.04 -6.90 -15.67
N PRO A 65 -8.08 -7.21 -14.88
CA PRO A 65 -8.24 -6.71 -13.51
C PRO A 65 -7.26 -7.40 -12.54
N SER A 66 -5.98 -7.12 -12.72
CA SER A 66 -4.89 -7.67 -11.93
C SER A 66 -4.03 -6.54 -11.35
N LEU A 67 -3.48 -6.76 -10.15
CA LEU A 67 -2.66 -5.77 -9.49
C LEU A 67 -1.59 -6.37 -8.58
N VAL A 68 -0.51 -5.60 -8.43
CA VAL A 68 0.50 -5.82 -7.39
C VAL A 68 0.03 -5.22 -6.08
N VAL A 69 0.21 -5.93 -4.96
CA VAL A 69 -0.04 -5.40 -3.62
C VAL A 69 1.19 -5.55 -2.75
N GLY A 70 1.63 -4.46 -2.11
CA GLY A 70 2.72 -4.43 -1.15
C GLY A 70 2.36 -3.63 0.10
N HIS A 71 3.21 -3.67 1.12
CA HIS A 71 3.03 -2.89 2.35
C HIS A 71 4.33 -2.33 2.90
N ASP A 72 4.25 -1.23 3.66
CA ASP A 72 5.38 -0.66 4.39
C ASP A 72 5.62 -1.38 5.73
N TYR A 73 6.58 -0.87 6.50
CA TYR A 73 7.07 -1.50 7.72
C TYR A 73 6.17 -1.30 8.96
N ARG A 74 5.11 -0.49 8.92
CA ARG A 74 4.26 -0.26 10.10
C ARG A 74 3.67 -1.56 10.63
N SER A 75 3.56 -1.70 11.96
CA SER A 75 3.15 -2.95 12.62
C SER A 75 1.80 -3.50 12.16
N TYR A 76 0.89 -2.62 11.77
CA TYR A 76 -0.46 -2.95 11.30
C TYR A 76 -0.58 -3.07 9.77
N SER A 77 0.44 -2.66 8.99
CA SER A 77 0.35 -2.60 7.52
C SER A 77 0.14 -3.96 6.88
N GLN A 78 0.69 -5.03 7.46
CA GLN A 78 0.45 -6.40 6.96
C GLN A 78 -1.01 -6.82 7.12
N SER A 79 -1.62 -6.56 8.27
CA SER A 79 -3.05 -6.88 8.51
C SER A 79 -3.96 -6.08 7.58
N ILE A 80 -3.65 -4.81 7.38
CA ILE A 80 -4.36 -3.93 6.45
C ILE A 80 -4.22 -4.45 5.01
N LYS A 81 -3.02 -4.84 4.58
CA LYS A 81 -2.80 -5.44 3.27
C LYS A 81 -3.67 -6.69 3.07
N LEU A 82 -3.71 -7.59 4.04
CA LEU A 82 -4.51 -8.81 3.95
C LEU A 82 -6.01 -8.53 3.86
N ALA A 83 -6.52 -7.57 4.62
CA ALA A 83 -7.91 -7.13 4.52
C ALA A 83 -8.21 -6.53 3.14
N LEU A 84 -7.32 -5.68 2.61
CA LEU A 84 -7.44 -5.12 1.26
C LEU A 84 -7.49 -6.22 0.18
N ILE A 85 -6.60 -7.20 0.27
CA ILE A 85 -6.53 -8.35 -0.65
C ILE A 85 -7.83 -9.15 -0.62
N THR A 86 -8.40 -9.39 0.55
CA THR A 86 -9.68 -10.10 0.68
C THR A 86 -10.79 -9.37 -0.10
N GLY A 87 -10.87 -8.06 0.02
CA GLY A 87 -11.83 -7.26 -0.74
C GLY A 87 -11.58 -7.30 -2.25
N LEU A 88 -10.33 -7.15 -2.68
CA LEU A 88 -9.93 -7.23 -4.09
C LEU A 88 -10.33 -8.57 -4.73
N MET A 89 -10.05 -9.68 -4.05
CA MET A 89 -10.43 -11.01 -4.52
C MET A 89 -11.95 -11.18 -4.60
N THR A 90 -12.70 -10.63 -3.64
CA THR A 90 -14.16 -10.64 -3.64
C THR A 90 -14.74 -9.89 -4.85
N ALA A 91 -14.06 -8.87 -5.33
CA ALA A 91 -14.41 -8.16 -6.56
C ALA A 91 -13.94 -8.89 -7.83
N GLY A 92 -13.24 -10.01 -7.72
CA GLY A 92 -12.76 -10.80 -8.85
C GLY A 92 -11.39 -10.38 -9.40
N ALA A 93 -10.63 -9.56 -8.67
CA ALA A 93 -9.30 -9.15 -9.09
C ALA A 93 -8.25 -10.24 -8.84
N LYS A 94 -7.26 -10.33 -9.72
CA LYS A 94 -6.08 -11.18 -9.55
C LYS A 94 -5.00 -10.40 -8.80
N VAL A 95 -4.61 -10.89 -7.63
CA VAL A 95 -3.71 -10.19 -6.71
C VAL A 95 -2.34 -10.87 -6.65
N TYR A 96 -1.29 -10.09 -6.90
CA TYR A 96 0.12 -10.45 -6.72
C TYR A 96 0.68 -9.75 -5.48
N ASP A 97 0.79 -10.49 -4.38
CA ASP A 97 1.32 -9.98 -3.11
C ASP A 97 2.84 -10.05 -3.11
N ILE A 98 3.51 -8.90 -3.03
CA ILE A 98 4.98 -8.79 -3.01
C ILE A 98 5.56 -8.61 -1.61
N GLY A 99 4.72 -8.64 -0.57
CA GLY A 99 5.16 -8.51 0.82
C GLY A 99 5.61 -7.10 1.20
N LEU A 100 6.63 -7.04 2.07
CA LEU A 100 7.24 -5.78 2.51
C LEU A 100 7.96 -5.10 1.35
N ALA A 101 7.62 -3.86 1.08
CA ALA A 101 8.11 -3.12 -0.07
C ALA A 101 8.20 -1.61 0.19
N LEU A 102 8.90 -0.93 -0.70
CA LEU A 102 8.80 0.51 -0.92
C LEU A 102 7.83 0.79 -2.07
N SER A 103 7.25 1.98 -2.14
CA SER A 103 6.40 2.36 -3.29
C SER A 103 7.10 2.16 -4.65
N PRO A 104 8.37 2.55 -4.83
CA PRO A 104 9.08 2.25 -6.08
C PRO A 104 9.21 0.75 -6.39
N THR A 105 9.35 -0.09 -5.37
CA THR A 105 9.38 -1.56 -5.55
C THR A 105 8.05 -2.08 -6.10
N ALA A 106 6.92 -1.55 -5.60
CA ALA A 106 5.60 -1.92 -6.08
C ALA A 106 5.37 -1.47 -7.53
N TYR A 107 5.83 -0.28 -7.89
CA TYR A 107 5.78 0.20 -9.29
C TYR A 107 6.70 -0.61 -10.22
N PHE A 108 7.90 -0.96 -9.78
CA PHE A 108 8.78 -1.86 -10.52
C PHE A 108 8.13 -3.23 -10.76
N ALA A 109 7.46 -3.77 -9.75
CA ALA A 109 6.78 -5.06 -9.85
C ALA A 109 5.66 -5.08 -10.89
N GLN A 110 4.97 -3.95 -11.15
CA GLN A 110 3.99 -3.87 -12.24
C GLN A 110 4.61 -4.19 -13.60
N TYR A 111 5.83 -3.71 -13.85
CA TYR A 111 6.56 -3.98 -15.10
C TYR A 111 7.14 -5.37 -15.14
N GLU A 112 7.74 -5.81 -14.03
CA GLU A 112 8.37 -7.12 -13.92
C GLU A 112 7.36 -8.27 -14.10
N LEU A 113 6.12 -8.10 -13.62
CA LEU A 113 5.05 -9.08 -13.68
C LEU A 113 4.06 -8.85 -14.83
N ASP A 114 4.25 -7.80 -15.61
CA ASP A 114 3.33 -7.37 -16.67
C ASP A 114 1.88 -7.17 -16.18
N VAL A 115 1.73 -6.46 -15.06
CA VAL A 115 0.45 -6.25 -14.37
C VAL A 115 0.06 -4.77 -14.43
N PRO A 116 -1.18 -4.41 -14.80
CA PRO A 116 -1.58 -3.00 -14.96
C PRO A 116 -1.77 -2.28 -13.63
N GLY A 117 -2.26 -2.96 -12.61
CA GLY A 117 -2.66 -2.34 -11.35
C GLY A 117 -1.60 -2.40 -10.25
N VAL A 118 -1.73 -1.50 -9.27
CA VAL A 118 -0.93 -1.47 -8.06
C VAL A 118 -1.74 -0.95 -6.88
N ALA A 119 -1.51 -1.52 -5.71
CA ALA A 119 -1.97 -1.00 -4.43
C ALA A 119 -0.84 -1.12 -3.40
N MET A 120 -0.29 0.00 -2.96
CA MET A 120 0.76 0.04 -1.95
C MET A 120 0.20 0.54 -0.63
N VAL A 121 0.12 -0.34 0.36
CA VAL A 121 -0.32 0.00 1.72
C VAL A 121 0.78 0.75 2.43
N THR A 122 0.59 2.05 2.61
CA THR A 122 1.53 2.96 3.26
C THR A 122 0.87 4.28 3.61
N ALA A 123 1.22 4.85 4.74
CA ALA A 123 0.85 6.23 5.06
C ALA A 123 1.93 7.25 4.61
N SER A 124 2.87 6.85 3.72
CA SER A 124 3.93 7.73 3.23
C SER A 124 4.77 8.31 4.38
N HIS A 125 4.78 9.64 4.51
CA HIS A 125 5.48 10.41 5.55
C HIS A 125 4.63 10.74 6.78
N ASN A 126 3.45 10.15 6.94
CA ASN A 126 2.64 10.38 8.14
C ASN A 126 3.21 9.64 9.36
N GLU A 127 2.91 10.17 10.54
CA GLU A 127 3.25 9.58 11.83
C GLU A 127 2.69 8.17 12.03
N ASN A 128 3.13 7.50 13.09
CA ASN A 128 2.51 6.24 13.51
C ASN A 128 1.02 6.45 13.84
N GLY A 129 0.21 5.43 13.55
CA GLY A 129 -1.25 5.51 13.66
C GLY A 129 -1.95 5.83 12.34
N TRP A 130 -1.26 6.39 11.36
CA TRP A 130 -1.80 6.58 10.03
C TRP A 130 -1.61 5.37 9.13
N THR A 131 -2.60 5.11 8.29
CA THR A 131 -2.51 4.17 7.17
C THR A 131 -3.02 4.82 5.90
N GLY A 132 -2.77 4.18 4.77
CA GLY A 132 -3.29 4.61 3.49
C GLY A 132 -2.95 3.62 2.39
N VAL A 133 -3.44 3.92 1.19
CA VAL A 133 -3.16 3.12 0.00
C VAL A 133 -2.86 4.06 -1.17
N LYS A 134 -1.72 3.85 -1.82
CA LYS A 134 -1.41 4.43 -3.13
C LYS A 134 -1.86 3.44 -4.19
N MET A 135 -2.59 3.91 -5.19
CA MET A 135 -3.28 3.05 -6.14
C MET A 135 -3.03 3.48 -7.58
N GLY A 136 -3.13 2.52 -8.48
CA GLY A 136 -3.12 2.74 -9.92
C GLY A 136 -3.73 1.52 -10.62
N ALA A 137 -4.38 1.73 -11.77
CA ALA A 137 -5.01 0.68 -12.56
C ALA A 137 -4.39 0.51 -13.95
N ASN A 138 -3.58 1.45 -14.39
CA ASN A 138 -3.01 1.46 -15.73
C ASN A 138 -1.62 2.10 -15.69
N ARG A 139 -0.59 1.27 -15.48
CA ARG A 139 0.81 1.72 -15.42
C ARG A 139 1.19 2.59 -16.63
N PRO A 140 2.02 3.63 -16.44
CA PRO A 140 2.71 3.98 -15.19
C PRO A 140 1.89 4.90 -14.29
N LEU A 141 0.62 5.13 -14.58
CA LEU A 141 -0.23 6.11 -13.92
C LEU A 141 -0.72 5.62 -12.56
N THR A 142 -0.65 6.50 -11.57
CA THR A 142 -1.40 6.36 -10.31
C THR A 142 -2.77 7.02 -10.47
N PHE A 143 -3.69 6.73 -9.57
CA PHE A 143 -5.01 7.36 -9.57
C PHE A 143 -4.90 8.88 -9.50
N GLY A 144 -5.79 9.54 -10.24
CA GLY A 144 -6.09 10.95 -10.15
C GLY A 144 -7.47 11.20 -9.51
N PRO A 145 -7.94 12.45 -9.55
CA PRO A 145 -9.21 12.84 -8.92
C PRO A 145 -10.42 12.06 -9.40
N ASP A 146 -10.47 11.70 -10.67
CA ASP A 146 -11.60 11.00 -11.28
C ASP A 146 -11.68 9.55 -10.78
N GLU A 147 -10.57 8.82 -10.79
CA GLU A 147 -10.50 7.46 -10.29
C GLU A 147 -10.73 7.40 -8.77
N MET A 148 -10.20 8.37 -8.02
CA MET A 148 -10.43 8.48 -6.58
C MET A 148 -11.90 8.79 -6.26
N THR A 149 -12.58 9.59 -7.08
CA THR A 149 -14.01 9.85 -6.96
C THR A 149 -14.82 8.59 -7.25
N MET A 150 -14.52 7.89 -8.34
CA MET A 150 -15.15 6.61 -8.69
C MET A 150 -15.00 5.59 -7.56
N LEU A 151 -13.79 5.42 -7.04
CA LEU A 151 -13.52 4.51 -5.92
C LEU A 151 -14.34 4.87 -4.68
N ARG A 152 -14.31 6.14 -4.28
CA ARG A 152 -15.07 6.65 -3.13
C ARG A 152 -16.56 6.34 -3.29
N ASP A 153 -17.12 6.64 -4.46
CA ASP A 153 -18.56 6.50 -4.71
C ASP A 153 -18.98 5.01 -4.71
N ILE A 154 -18.18 4.12 -5.27
CA ILE A 154 -18.43 2.67 -5.19
C ILE A 154 -18.39 2.19 -3.74
N VAL A 155 -17.37 2.59 -2.98
CA VAL A 155 -17.19 2.14 -1.59
C VAL A 155 -18.31 2.67 -0.69
N LEU A 156 -18.57 3.98 -0.73
CA LEU A 156 -19.54 4.62 0.18
C LEU A 156 -21.00 4.26 -0.16
N ASN A 157 -21.32 4.03 -1.44
CA ASN A 157 -22.68 3.66 -1.86
C ASN A 157 -22.90 2.14 -1.90
N GLY A 158 -21.84 1.34 -1.73
CA GLY A 158 -21.92 -0.13 -1.77
C GLY A 158 -22.41 -0.67 -3.13
N THR A 159 -22.02 -0.02 -4.23
CA THR A 159 -22.50 -0.34 -5.58
C THR A 159 -21.61 -1.36 -6.32
N GLY A 160 -20.59 -1.89 -5.67
CA GLY A 160 -19.68 -2.87 -6.26
C GLY A 160 -20.36 -4.20 -6.60
N VAL A 161 -19.80 -4.91 -7.58
CA VAL A 161 -20.27 -6.23 -8.03
C VAL A 161 -19.31 -7.31 -7.52
N LEU A 162 -19.88 -8.34 -6.91
CA LEU A 162 -19.16 -9.54 -6.48
C LEU A 162 -18.86 -10.42 -7.70
N ARG A 163 -17.62 -10.95 -7.80
CA ARG A 163 -17.19 -11.85 -8.88
C ARG A 163 -16.35 -12.99 -8.31
N GLU A 164 -16.52 -14.19 -8.87
CA GLU A 164 -15.84 -15.41 -8.41
C GLU A 164 -14.43 -15.60 -9.02
N SER A 165 -14.00 -14.71 -9.93
CA SER A 165 -12.72 -14.83 -10.66
C SER A 165 -11.49 -14.41 -9.86
N GLY A 166 -11.66 -13.96 -8.63
CA GLY A 166 -10.57 -13.48 -7.80
C GLY A 166 -9.53 -14.56 -7.47
N SER A 167 -8.25 -14.18 -7.49
CA SER A 167 -7.16 -15.08 -7.15
C SER A 167 -6.03 -14.37 -6.42
N TYR A 168 -5.23 -15.14 -5.69
CA TYR A 168 -4.09 -14.65 -4.91
C TYR A 168 -2.84 -15.45 -5.24
N GLU A 169 -1.74 -14.74 -5.42
CA GLU A 169 -0.41 -15.31 -5.56
C GLU A 169 0.59 -14.50 -4.73
N PHE A 170 1.35 -15.16 -3.86
CA PHE A 170 2.49 -14.53 -3.22
C PHE A 170 3.70 -14.61 -4.13
N VAL A 171 4.31 -13.46 -4.44
CA VAL A 171 5.50 -13.34 -5.30
C VAL A 171 6.73 -13.07 -4.43
N PRO A 172 7.55 -14.09 -4.16
CA PRO A 172 8.71 -13.93 -3.30
C PRO A 172 9.82 -13.12 -3.98
N ASN A 173 10.67 -12.52 -3.14
CA ASN A 173 11.94 -11.90 -3.56
C ASN A 173 11.79 -10.70 -4.51
N MET A 174 10.64 -10.01 -4.52
CA MET A 174 10.46 -8.85 -5.40
C MET A 174 11.36 -7.68 -4.99
N ALA A 175 11.59 -7.48 -3.70
CA ALA A 175 12.51 -6.45 -3.22
C ALA A 175 13.96 -6.73 -3.66
N GLU A 176 14.38 -7.98 -3.63
CA GLU A 176 15.70 -8.42 -4.10
C GLU A 176 15.85 -8.22 -5.61
N ARG A 177 14.81 -8.53 -6.40
CA ARG A 177 14.80 -8.26 -7.85
C ARG A 177 14.93 -6.75 -8.14
N TYR A 178 14.21 -5.91 -7.39
CA TYR A 178 14.31 -4.47 -7.53
C TYR A 178 15.69 -3.95 -7.15
N MET A 179 16.27 -4.39 -6.03
CA MET A 179 17.64 -4.05 -5.65
C MET A 179 18.65 -4.48 -6.70
N ALA A 180 18.51 -5.70 -7.23
CA ALA A 180 19.37 -6.20 -8.31
C ALA A 180 19.27 -5.34 -9.58
N ASP A 181 18.07 -4.87 -9.93
CA ASP A 181 17.88 -3.96 -11.06
C ASP A 181 18.57 -2.61 -10.85
N LEU A 182 18.44 -2.02 -9.66
CA LEU A 182 19.10 -0.76 -9.30
C LEU A 182 20.64 -0.88 -9.36
N THR A 183 21.18 -2.06 -9.07
CA THR A 183 22.65 -2.29 -8.99
C THR A 183 23.28 -2.80 -10.28
N LYS A 184 22.54 -3.04 -11.35
CA LYS A 184 23.04 -3.41 -12.69
C LYS A 184 23.90 -2.34 -13.36
N ARG A 185 24.14 -1.20 -12.72
CA ARG A 185 24.87 -0.06 -13.30
C ARG A 185 26.38 -0.28 -13.23
N PRO A 186 27.16 0.37 -14.12
CA PRO A 186 28.62 0.34 -14.03
C PRO A 186 29.10 0.88 -12.69
N ALA A 187 30.21 0.34 -12.20
CA ALA A 187 30.86 0.83 -10.98
C ALA A 187 31.18 2.34 -11.09
N PHE A 188 31.11 3.02 -9.96
CA PHE A 188 31.48 4.44 -9.90
C PHE A 188 32.97 4.61 -10.23
N LYS A 189 33.32 5.71 -10.94
CA LYS A 189 34.71 6.02 -11.30
C LYS A 189 35.59 6.41 -10.10
N ARG A 190 34.99 6.64 -8.94
CA ARG A 190 35.65 6.99 -7.67
C ARG A 190 34.97 6.33 -6.50
N LYS A 191 35.70 6.12 -5.41
CA LYS A 191 35.10 5.71 -4.13
C LYS A 191 34.12 6.76 -3.64
N ILE A 192 32.97 6.31 -3.18
CA ILE A 192 31.92 7.15 -2.61
C ILE A 192 31.76 6.75 -1.14
N LYS A 193 31.69 7.74 -0.27
CA LYS A 193 31.28 7.59 1.12
C LYS A 193 30.06 8.46 1.36
N ALA A 194 29.01 7.90 1.97
CA ALA A 194 27.74 8.56 2.17
C ALA A 194 27.23 8.35 3.60
N VAL A 195 26.53 9.34 4.13
CA VAL A 195 25.68 9.14 5.31
C VAL A 195 24.32 8.69 4.81
N LEU A 196 23.85 7.55 5.30
CA LEU A 196 22.56 6.98 4.95
C LEU A 196 21.57 7.24 6.08
N ALA A 197 20.71 8.24 5.92
CA ALA A 197 19.72 8.63 6.92
C ALA A 197 18.33 8.11 6.53
N CYS A 198 17.87 7.02 7.15
CA CYS A 198 16.60 6.37 6.86
C CYS A 198 15.44 6.81 7.77
N GLY A 199 15.71 7.62 8.81
CA GLY A 199 14.68 8.13 9.72
C GLY A 199 13.84 7.03 10.39
N ASN A 200 14.43 5.86 10.66
CA ASN A 200 13.75 4.65 11.16
C ASN A 200 12.63 4.11 10.26
N GLY A 201 12.55 4.56 9.01
CA GLY A 201 11.52 4.16 8.06
C GLY A 201 11.82 2.85 7.30
N THR A 202 10.89 2.44 6.45
CA THR A 202 10.98 1.21 5.63
C THR A 202 12.25 1.15 4.76
N ALA A 203 12.80 2.30 4.36
CA ALA A 203 14.03 2.37 3.57
C ALA A 203 15.22 1.72 4.28
N GLY A 204 15.26 1.71 5.62
CA GLY A 204 16.31 1.07 6.41
C GLY A 204 16.46 -0.42 6.17
N VAL A 205 15.38 -1.11 5.75
CA VAL A 205 15.42 -2.54 5.40
C VAL A 205 16.21 -2.79 4.11
N PHE A 206 16.18 -1.87 3.16
CA PHE A 206 16.65 -2.07 1.78
C PHE A 206 17.87 -1.24 1.41
N ALA A 207 17.92 0.02 1.82
CA ALA A 207 18.92 0.98 1.34
C ALA A 207 20.36 0.62 1.74
N PRO A 208 20.69 0.15 2.97
CA PRO A 208 22.04 -0.27 3.31
C PRO A 208 22.57 -1.36 2.38
N LYS A 209 21.76 -2.38 2.12
CA LYS A 209 22.11 -3.50 1.23
C LYS A 209 22.31 -3.03 -0.22
N THR A 210 21.45 -2.13 -0.70
CA THR A 210 21.52 -1.60 -2.07
C THR A 210 22.80 -0.78 -2.28
N LEU A 211 23.14 0.10 -1.33
CA LEU A 211 24.35 0.92 -1.43
C LEU A 211 25.62 0.09 -1.28
N SER A 212 25.62 -0.91 -0.40
CA SER A 212 26.72 -1.86 -0.27
C SER A 212 26.98 -2.65 -1.57
N ALA A 213 25.92 -3.08 -2.26
CA ALA A 213 26.02 -3.76 -3.56
C ALA A 213 26.57 -2.85 -4.68
N LEU A 214 26.53 -1.52 -4.49
CA LEU A 214 27.13 -0.52 -5.39
C LEU A 214 28.57 -0.12 -4.98
N ASP A 215 29.19 -0.84 -4.02
CA ASP A 215 30.52 -0.51 -3.45
C ASP A 215 30.57 0.91 -2.85
N ILE A 216 29.49 1.37 -2.26
CA ILE A 216 29.40 2.65 -1.54
C ILE A 216 29.62 2.39 -0.06
N GLU A 217 30.65 3.04 0.53
CA GLU A 217 30.85 3.04 1.99
C GLU A 217 29.77 3.89 2.65
N THR A 218 28.96 3.29 3.56
CA THR A 218 27.91 4.01 4.28
C THR A 218 28.25 4.21 5.74
N VAL A 219 27.79 5.34 6.28
CA VAL A 219 27.62 5.57 7.71
C VAL A 219 26.13 5.61 7.97
N ASP A 220 25.60 4.55 8.59
CA ASP A 220 24.18 4.40 8.80
C ASP A 220 23.69 5.29 9.95
N LEU A 221 22.64 6.09 9.69
CA LEU A 221 21.98 6.97 10.64
C LEU A 221 20.49 6.62 10.69
N HIS A 222 20.04 6.10 11.83
CA HIS A 222 18.64 5.71 12.04
C HIS A 222 18.11 4.78 10.95
N CYS A 223 18.91 3.77 10.56
CA CYS A 223 18.54 2.77 9.55
C CYS A 223 17.81 1.57 10.14
N ASP A 224 17.82 1.38 11.46
CA ASP A 224 17.00 0.36 12.11
C ASP A 224 15.54 0.76 12.04
N PRO A 225 14.67 -0.06 11.42
CA PRO A 225 13.25 0.27 11.28
C PRO A 225 12.55 0.34 12.63
N ASP A 226 11.90 1.46 12.91
CA ASP A 226 11.07 1.65 14.09
C ASP A 226 9.88 2.56 13.74
N PHE A 227 8.67 1.94 13.65
CA PHE A 227 7.46 2.65 13.25
C PHE A 227 6.97 3.69 14.28
N THR A 228 7.61 3.80 15.45
CA THR A 228 7.36 4.90 16.40
C THR A 228 8.13 6.17 16.05
N PHE A 229 9.08 6.08 15.11
CA PHE A 229 9.91 7.19 14.63
C PHE A 229 10.60 7.98 15.76
N PRO A 230 11.40 7.33 16.63
CA PRO A 230 11.92 7.95 17.86
C PRO A 230 12.94 9.05 17.61
N ASN A 231 13.57 9.10 16.44
CA ASN A 231 14.67 10.02 16.14
C ASN A 231 14.28 11.15 15.19
N HIS A 232 13.21 10.98 14.43
CA HIS A 232 12.78 11.95 13.43
C HIS A 232 11.30 11.80 13.15
N ASN A 233 10.53 12.87 13.34
CA ASN A 233 9.14 12.90 12.90
C ASN A 233 9.12 12.88 11.35
N PRO A 234 8.43 11.93 10.71
CA PRO A 234 8.39 11.82 9.25
C PRO A 234 7.63 12.96 8.55
N ASN A 235 6.82 13.75 9.30
CA ASN A 235 6.10 14.92 8.79
C ASN A 235 6.99 16.16 8.68
#